data_0511f68be7f88300714a002c6bf8bc63
#
_entry.id   0511f68be7f88300714a002c6bf8bc63
#
_cell.length_a   1.000
_cell.length_b   1.000
_cell.length_c   1.000
_cell.angle_alpha   90.00
_cell.angle_beta   90.00
_cell.angle_gamma   90.00
#
_symmetry.space_group_name_H-M   'P 1'
#
loop_
_entity.id
_entity.type
_entity.pdbx_description
1 polymer ?
#
loop_
_entity_poly.entity_id
_entity_poly.type
_entity_poly.pdbx_seq_one_letter_code
_entity_poly.pdbx_strand_id
1 'polypeptide(L)'
;SPATLAFNSPGAQGFGVKRAGLAVPNSVMLLVAPACCGRNTTMRSAERGYGDRFFYMLLDETDIVTGRHLTKIPKAVEEVCQSLDYTPSAVMICITCVDALLGTDMDRVCRKSSDRAGVPVVPCYMYALTREKRLPPMASVRKSVYSLLKPRKRKSDEVISHPCRMTASFTAC
;
A
#
# COMPACT_ATOMS: atom_id res chain seq x y z
N SER A 1 1.23 28.84 8.46
CA SER A 1 0.48 28.47 9.66
C SER A 1 0.95 27.11 10.16
N PRO A 2 1.20 26.92 11.48
CA PRO A 2 1.59 25.63 12.04
C PRO A 2 0.60 24.50 11.71
N ALA A 3 -0.67 24.81 11.60
CA ALA A 3 -1.71 23.86 11.22
C ALA A 3 -1.52 23.31 9.81
N THR A 4 -1.02 24.09 8.87
CA THR A 4 -0.79 23.62 7.49
C THR A 4 0.32 22.60 7.43
N LEU A 5 1.40 22.80 8.19
CA LEU A 5 2.50 21.83 8.27
C LEU A 5 2.09 20.54 8.98
N ALA A 6 1.33 20.63 10.05
CA ALA A 6 0.81 19.47 10.77
C ALA A 6 -0.18 18.66 9.90
N PHE A 7 -1.05 19.35 9.15
CA PHE A 7 -2.05 18.72 8.29
C PHE A 7 -1.43 18.02 7.08
N ASN A 8 -0.34 18.54 6.55
CA ASN A 8 0.38 17.98 5.41
C ASN A 8 1.51 17.04 5.84
N SER A 9 1.65 16.76 7.11
CA SER A 9 2.67 15.83 7.60
C SER A 9 2.41 14.42 7.03
N PRO A 10 3.33 13.87 6.24
CA PRO A 10 3.19 12.52 5.69
C PRO A 10 3.01 11.45 6.78
N GLY A 11 3.53 11.71 7.98
CA GLY A 11 3.45 10.79 9.11
C GLY A 11 2.06 10.61 9.70
N ALA A 12 1.22 11.65 9.70
CA ALA A 12 -0.13 11.58 10.28
C ALA A 12 -1.10 10.77 9.40
N GLN A 13 -1.02 10.94 8.08
CA GLN A 13 -1.90 10.26 7.12
C GLN A 13 -1.32 8.93 6.61
N GLY A 14 -0.01 8.79 6.55
CA GLY A 14 0.67 7.64 5.94
C GLY A 14 0.32 6.31 6.61
N PHE A 15 0.15 6.29 7.93
CA PHE A 15 -0.22 5.07 8.62
C PHE A 15 -1.70 4.68 8.40
N GLY A 16 -2.60 5.64 8.26
CA GLY A 16 -4.00 5.41 7.89
C GLY A 16 -4.13 4.69 6.54
N VAL A 17 -3.38 5.12 5.54
CA VAL A 17 -3.32 4.49 4.21
C VAL A 17 -2.83 3.04 4.30
N LYS A 18 -1.78 2.78 5.07
CA LYS A 18 -1.24 1.43 5.26
C LYS A 18 -2.23 0.52 5.97
N ARG A 19 -2.85 1.00 7.04
CA ARG A 19 -3.87 0.25 7.75
C ARG A 19 -5.08 -0.07 6.87
N ALA A 20 -5.46 0.84 6.01
CA ALA A 20 -6.55 0.62 5.05
C ALA A 20 -6.23 -0.52 4.07
N GLY A 21 -5.01 -0.58 3.56
CA GLY A 21 -4.56 -1.69 2.71
C GLY A 21 -4.58 -3.03 3.47
N LEU A 22 -4.13 -3.04 4.73
CA LEU A 22 -4.13 -4.23 5.58
C LEU A 22 -5.52 -4.64 6.11
N ALA A 23 -6.56 -3.85 5.85
CA ALA A 23 -7.94 -4.22 6.18
C ALA A 23 -8.46 -5.40 5.31
N VAL A 24 -7.85 -5.65 4.18
CA VAL A 24 -8.15 -6.84 3.37
C VAL A 24 -7.61 -8.08 4.10
N PRO A 25 -8.46 -9.08 4.39
CA PRO A 25 -8.01 -10.29 5.07
C PRO A 25 -6.87 -10.98 4.32
N ASN A 26 -5.86 -11.44 5.03
CA ASN A 26 -4.66 -12.11 4.50
C ASN A 26 -3.87 -11.30 3.45
N SER A 27 -4.12 -9.99 3.34
CA SER A 27 -3.26 -9.13 2.52
C SER A 27 -1.96 -8.81 3.24
N VAL A 28 -0.93 -8.50 2.49
CA VAL A 28 0.35 -8.03 3.01
C VAL A 28 0.69 -6.67 2.42
N MET A 29 1.49 -5.91 3.15
CA MET A 29 1.96 -4.59 2.76
C MET A 29 3.47 -4.64 2.54
N LEU A 30 3.92 -4.23 1.37
CA LEU A 30 5.33 -3.98 1.07
C LEU A 30 5.55 -2.47 0.99
N LEU A 31 6.23 -1.91 1.96
CA LEU A 31 6.65 -0.51 1.93
C LEU A 31 7.95 -0.39 1.15
N VAL A 32 7.96 0.45 0.12
CA VAL A 32 9.15 0.80 -0.67
C VAL A 32 9.55 2.22 -0.31
N ALA A 33 10.65 2.38 0.40
CA ALA A 33 11.01 3.68 0.96
C ALA A 33 12.51 3.81 1.26
N PRO A 34 13.04 5.05 1.32
CA PRO A 34 14.33 5.34 1.95
C PRO A 34 14.31 5.00 3.44
N ALA A 35 15.50 4.83 4.04
CA ALA A 35 15.66 4.42 5.42
C ALA A 35 14.89 5.30 6.43
N CYS A 36 14.88 6.61 6.23
CA CYS A 36 14.19 7.57 7.10
C CYS A 36 12.66 7.35 7.15
N CYS A 37 12.04 7.02 6.01
CA CYS A 37 10.60 6.77 5.94
C CYS A 37 10.23 5.34 6.34
N GLY A 38 11.10 4.36 6.03
CA GLY A 38 10.86 2.95 6.27
C GLY A 38 10.93 2.58 7.75
N ARG A 39 12.00 2.97 8.43
CA ARG A 39 12.28 2.59 9.81
C ARG A 39 11.13 2.92 10.77
N ASN A 40 10.72 4.19 10.81
CA ASN A 40 9.66 4.65 11.72
C ASN A 40 8.33 3.95 11.44
N THR A 41 8.04 3.69 10.17
CA THR A 41 6.80 3.03 9.76
C THR A 41 6.77 1.56 10.15
N THR A 42 7.89 0.85 9.98
CA THR A 42 8.02 -0.56 10.35
C THR A 42 7.86 -0.74 11.85
N MET A 43 8.52 0.09 12.66
CA MET A 43 8.36 0.06 14.12
C MET A 43 6.89 0.25 14.54
N ARG A 44 6.22 1.28 14.01
CA ARG A 44 4.80 1.53 14.32
C ARG A 44 3.85 0.43 13.85
N SER A 45 4.21 -0.29 12.80
CA SER A 45 3.41 -1.43 12.32
C SER A 45 3.51 -2.61 13.28
N ALA A 46 4.72 -2.89 13.77
CA ALA A 46 4.95 -3.92 14.78
C ALA A 46 4.23 -3.62 16.09
N GLU A 47 4.33 -2.39 16.61
CA GLU A 47 3.64 -1.94 17.82
C GLU A 47 2.11 -2.07 17.72
N ARG A 48 1.55 -2.04 16.52
CA ARG A 48 0.10 -2.15 16.28
C ARG A 48 -0.36 -3.54 15.85
N GLY A 49 0.50 -4.55 15.96
CA GLY A 49 0.16 -5.94 15.67
C GLY A 49 0.10 -6.30 14.18
N TYR A 50 0.75 -5.51 13.31
CA TYR A 50 0.83 -5.79 11.86
C TYR A 50 2.23 -6.26 11.44
N GLY A 51 3.10 -6.63 12.39
CA GLY A 51 4.49 -6.95 12.11
C GLY A 51 4.68 -8.15 11.18
N ASP A 52 3.79 -9.12 11.25
CA ASP A 52 3.74 -10.34 10.44
C ASP A 52 3.25 -10.11 8.99
N ARG A 53 2.59 -8.99 8.75
CA ARG A 53 1.97 -8.66 7.46
C ARG A 53 2.56 -7.39 6.81
N PHE A 54 3.61 -6.84 7.41
CA PHE A 54 4.21 -5.59 6.97
C PHE A 54 5.69 -5.79 6.68
N PHE A 55 6.06 -5.65 5.41
CA PHE A 55 7.41 -5.81 4.90
C PHE A 55 7.96 -4.47 4.43
N TYR A 56 9.27 -4.36 4.46
CA TYR A 56 9.97 -3.14 4.08
C TYR A 56 11.11 -3.42 3.10
N MET A 57 11.08 -2.77 1.96
CA MET A 57 12.16 -2.75 0.98
C MET A 57 12.89 -1.41 1.06
N LEU A 58 14.16 -1.46 1.40
CA LEU A 58 15.02 -0.28 1.42
C LEU A 58 15.28 0.20 -0.01
N LEU A 59 15.05 1.49 -0.22
CA LEU A 59 15.37 2.22 -1.43
C LEU A 59 16.65 3.04 -1.16
N ASP A 60 17.75 2.69 -1.79
CA ASP A 60 19.00 3.43 -1.70
C ASP A 60 19.12 4.49 -2.82
N GLU A 61 20.10 5.38 -2.72
CA GLU A 61 20.34 6.43 -3.70
C GLU A 61 20.67 5.85 -5.09
N THR A 62 21.40 4.73 -5.13
CA THR A 62 21.76 4.07 -6.39
C THR A 62 20.52 3.52 -7.08
N ASP A 63 19.59 2.95 -6.32
CA ASP A 63 18.32 2.45 -6.86
C ASP A 63 17.49 3.57 -7.49
N ILE A 64 17.51 4.73 -6.85
CA ILE A 64 16.78 5.92 -7.31
C ILE A 64 17.41 6.44 -8.61
N VAL A 65 18.71 6.68 -8.62
CA VAL A 65 19.42 7.29 -9.75
C VAL A 65 19.44 6.37 -10.97
N THR A 66 19.58 5.07 -10.77
CA THR A 66 19.68 4.09 -11.87
C THR A 66 18.35 3.49 -12.28
N GLY A 67 17.25 3.76 -11.55
CA GLY A 67 15.96 3.14 -11.79
C GLY A 67 15.89 1.65 -11.44
N ARG A 68 16.87 1.11 -10.72
CA ARG A 68 16.94 -0.32 -10.32
C ARG A 68 15.75 -0.74 -9.47
N HIS A 69 15.12 0.17 -8.73
CA HIS A 69 13.93 -0.09 -7.95
C HIS A 69 12.80 -0.72 -8.78
N LEU A 70 12.67 -0.37 -10.07
CA LEU A 70 11.66 -0.94 -10.98
C LEU A 70 11.82 -2.45 -11.21
N THR A 71 13.03 -2.98 -11.04
CA THR A 71 13.33 -4.41 -11.13
C THR A 71 13.41 -5.09 -9.76
N LYS A 72 13.78 -4.35 -8.72
CA LYS A 72 13.83 -4.83 -7.34
C LYS A 72 12.44 -5.07 -6.75
N ILE A 73 11.48 -4.17 -7.01
CA ILE A 73 10.12 -4.29 -6.46
C ILE A 73 9.45 -5.62 -6.84
N PRO A 74 9.40 -6.06 -8.11
CA PRO A 74 8.82 -7.35 -8.46
C PRO A 74 9.51 -8.55 -7.80
N LYS A 75 10.83 -8.48 -7.60
CA LYS A 75 11.58 -9.52 -6.89
C LYS A 75 11.23 -9.55 -5.41
N ALA A 76 11.17 -8.37 -4.76
CA ALA A 76 10.82 -8.27 -3.36
C ALA A 76 9.39 -8.76 -3.09
N VAL A 77 8.44 -8.52 -3.99
CA VAL A 77 7.07 -9.07 -3.89
C VAL A 77 7.11 -10.61 -3.94
N GLU A 78 7.88 -11.18 -4.85
CA GLU A 78 8.06 -12.63 -4.97
C GLU A 78 8.68 -13.22 -3.69
N GLU A 79 9.76 -12.62 -3.18
CA GLU A 79 10.42 -13.03 -1.93
C GLU A 79 9.47 -12.96 -0.72
N VAL A 80 8.67 -11.89 -0.62
CA VAL A 80 7.64 -11.78 0.43
C VAL A 80 6.63 -12.92 0.33
N CYS A 81 6.12 -13.22 -0.86
CA CYS A 81 5.17 -14.32 -1.04
C CYS A 81 5.77 -15.68 -0.70
N GLN A 82 7.05 -15.88 -0.99
CA GLN A 82 7.77 -17.13 -0.66
C GLN A 82 8.11 -17.26 0.82
N SER A 83 8.24 -16.14 1.55
CA SER A 83 8.56 -16.15 2.98
C SER A 83 7.36 -16.41 3.88
N LEU A 84 6.16 -16.42 3.35
CA LEU A 84 4.93 -16.64 4.09
C LEU A 84 4.50 -18.11 4.06
N ASP A 85 3.96 -18.60 5.16
CA ASP A 85 3.38 -19.93 5.28
C ASP A 85 2.01 -20.07 4.57
N TYR A 86 1.52 -18.98 3.99
CA TYR A 86 0.24 -18.91 3.29
C TYR A 86 0.33 -18.04 2.03
N THR A 87 -0.56 -18.28 1.08
CA THR A 87 -0.66 -17.42 -0.10
C THR A 87 -1.43 -16.15 0.25
N PRO A 88 -0.83 -14.96 0.14
CA PRO A 88 -1.53 -13.72 0.46
C PRO A 88 -2.66 -13.46 -0.53
N SER A 89 -3.78 -12.92 -0.04
CA SER A 89 -4.94 -12.57 -0.87
C SER A 89 -4.63 -11.41 -1.82
N ALA A 90 -3.72 -10.54 -1.43
CA ALA A 90 -3.19 -9.45 -2.23
C ALA A 90 -1.91 -8.89 -1.59
N VAL A 91 -1.05 -8.30 -2.41
CA VAL A 91 0.10 -7.52 -1.97
C VAL A 91 -0.16 -6.04 -2.26
N MET A 92 -0.07 -5.21 -1.22
CA MET A 92 -0.17 -3.76 -1.32
C MET A 92 1.22 -3.16 -1.40
N ILE A 93 1.61 -2.56 -2.53
CA ILE A 93 2.88 -1.85 -2.64
C ILE A 93 2.67 -0.42 -2.17
N CYS A 94 3.17 -0.09 -0.99
CA CYS A 94 3.12 1.26 -0.45
C CYS A 94 4.36 2.04 -0.88
N ILE A 95 4.16 3.10 -1.62
CA ILE A 95 5.23 3.98 -2.11
C ILE A 95 5.20 5.34 -1.44
N THR A 96 6.36 5.96 -1.35
CA THR A 96 6.56 7.26 -0.72
C THR A 96 6.62 8.40 -1.73
N CYS A 97 6.83 9.61 -1.25
CA CYS A 97 6.99 10.80 -2.09
C CYS A 97 8.14 10.72 -3.10
N VAL A 98 9.15 9.90 -2.84
CA VAL A 98 10.29 9.71 -3.75
C VAL A 98 9.83 9.17 -5.10
N ASP A 99 8.99 8.13 -5.11
CA ASP A 99 8.42 7.59 -6.36
C ASP A 99 7.51 8.57 -7.08
N ALA A 100 6.83 9.45 -6.32
CA ALA A 100 6.04 10.53 -6.92
C ALA A 100 6.89 11.51 -7.71
N LEU A 101 8.06 11.86 -7.17
CA LEU A 101 9.01 12.76 -7.83
C LEU A 101 9.68 12.11 -9.03
N LEU A 102 9.91 10.79 -8.97
CA LEU A 102 10.46 10.02 -10.08
C LEU A 102 9.46 9.75 -11.21
N GLY A 103 8.17 9.98 -10.98
CA GLY A 103 7.13 9.68 -11.96
C GLY A 103 6.97 8.20 -12.29
N THR A 104 7.26 7.33 -11.33
CA THR A 104 7.19 5.87 -11.51
C THR A 104 5.79 5.41 -11.96
N ASP A 105 5.72 4.66 -13.05
CA ASP A 105 4.50 3.96 -13.49
C ASP A 105 4.23 2.74 -12.59
N MET A 106 3.52 3.00 -11.48
CA MET A 106 3.20 1.96 -10.50
C MET A 106 2.22 0.92 -11.03
N ASP A 107 1.37 1.27 -11.97
CA ASP A 107 0.44 0.30 -12.56
C ASP A 107 1.20 -0.76 -13.36
N ARG A 108 2.22 -0.35 -14.08
CA ARG A 108 3.14 -1.26 -14.79
C ARG A 108 3.93 -2.13 -13.80
N VAL A 109 4.47 -1.54 -12.75
CA VAL A 109 5.23 -2.27 -11.71
C VAL A 109 4.35 -3.29 -11.02
N CYS A 110 3.12 -2.92 -10.65
CA CYS A 110 2.16 -3.82 -10.01
C CYS A 110 1.76 -4.99 -10.93
N ARG A 111 1.48 -4.73 -12.20
CA ARG A 111 1.18 -5.80 -13.18
C ARG A 111 2.35 -6.79 -13.26
N LYS A 112 3.57 -6.30 -13.47
CA LYS A 112 4.77 -7.15 -13.54
C LYS A 112 5.00 -7.95 -12.25
N SER A 113 4.73 -7.35 -11.09
CA SER A 113 4.84 -8.02 -9.80
C SER A 113 3.77 -9.11 -9.63
N SER A 114 2.53 -8.82 -10.06
CA SER A 114 1.43 -9.77 -10.03
C SER A 114 1.69 -10.98 -10.93
N ASP A 115 2.19 -10.75 -12.14
CA ASP A 115 2.53 -11.83 -13.09
C ASP A 115 3.61 -12.76 -12.54
N ARG A 116 4.58 -12.22 -11.79
CA ARG A 116 5.66 -13.01 -11.18
C ARG A 116 5.22 -13.77 -9.94
N ALA A 117 4.48 -13.11 -9.06
CA ALA A 117 4.11 -13.67 -7.76
C ALA A 117 2.82 -14.54 -7.83
N GLY A 118 2.06 -14.45 -8.91
CA GLY A 118 0.79 -15.19 -9.07
C GLY A 118 -0.34 -14.70 -8.16
N VAL A 119 -0.17 -13.53 -7.50
CA VAL A 119 -1.15 -12.93 -6.60
C VAL A 119 -1.49 -11.51 -7.04
N PRO A 120 -2.68 -10.99 -6.73
CA PRO A 120 -3.02 -9.61 -7.02
C PRO A 120 -2.06 -8.62 -6.33
N VAL A 121 -1.50 -7.69 -7.09
CA VAL A 121 -0.62 -6.63 -6.57
C VAL A 121 -1.21 -5.29 -6.93
N VAL A 122 -1.40 -4.41 -5.95
CA VAL A 122 -2.01 -3.10 -6.15
C VAL A 122 -1.21 -1.98 -5.47
N PRO A 123 -1.21 -0.76 -6.03
CA PRO A 123 -0.47 0.34 -5.47
C PRO A 123 -1.22 0.97 -4.27
N CYS A 124 -0.47 1.47 -3.31
CA CYS A 124 -0.94 2.17 -2.13
C CYS A 124 -0.14 3.47 -1.97
N TYR A 125 -0.69 4.58 -2.43
CA TYR A 125 0.02 5.86 -2.45
C TYR A 125 -0.07 6.55 -1.09
N MET A 126 1.09 6.84 -0.48
CA MET A 126 1.21 7.43 0.85
C MET A 126 1.40 8.95 0.85
N TYR A 127 1.52 9.55 -0.30
CA TYR A 127 1.89 10.96 -0.43
C TYR A 127 0.76 11.84 -0.97
N ALA A 128 0.81 13.12 -0.58
CA ALA A 128 -0.12 14.16 -1.02
C ALA A 128 0.57 15.28 -1.84
N LEU A 129 1.84 15.11 -2.22
CA LEU A 129 2.67 16.18 -2.80
C LEU A 129 2.22 16.68 -4.17
N THR A 130 1.43 15.90 -4.89
CA THR A 130 0.95 16.27 -6.22
C THR A 130 -0.56 16.15 -6.27
N ARG A 131 -1.25 17.05 -5.58
CA ARG A 131 -2.73 17.05 -5.54
C ARG A 131 -3.40 17.46 -6.84
N GLU A 132 -2.70 18.09 -7.74
CA GLU A 132 -3.28 18.50 -9.01
C GLU A 132 -3.81 17.28 -9.77
N LYS A 133 -5.15 17.13 -9.74
CA LYS A 133 -5.92 16.07 -10.42
C LYS A 133 -5.75 14.63 -9.90
N ARG A 134 -5.07 14.39 -8.77
CA ARG A 134 -4.98 13.05 -8.17
C ARG A 134 -5.93 12.89 -6.98
N LEU A 135 -6.42 11.67 -6.81
CA LEU A 135 -7.25 11.33 -5.66
C LEU A 135 -6.45 11.49 -4.36
N PRO A 136 -7.10 11.95 -3.28
CA PRO A 136 -6.47 11.89 -1.95
C PRO A 136 -5.97 10.48 -1.63
N PRO A 137 -4.88 10.33 -0.84
CA PRO A 137 -4.30 9.00 -0.54
C PRO A 137 -5.30 7.97 -0.03
N MET A 138 -6.23 8.37 0.82
CA MET A 138 -7.30 7.48 1.31
C MET A 138 -8.31 7.07 0.23
N ALA A 139 -8.65 7.95 -0.69
CA ALA A 139 -9.51 7.60 -1.82
C ALA A 139 -8.78 6.68 -2.81
N SER A 140 -7.49 6.93 -3.02
CA SER A 140 -6.65 6.10 -3.87
C SER A 140 -6.52 4.66 -3.33
N VAL A 141 -6.23 4.49 -2.03
CA VAL A 141 -6.13 3.14 -1.44
C VAL A 141 -7.48 2.41 -1.44
N ARG A 142 -8.60 3.12 -1.22
CA ARG A 142 -9.94 2.51 -1.37
C ARG A 142 -10.18 2.01 -2.79
N LYS A 143 -9.82 2.80 -3.80
CA LYS A 143 -9.90 2.37 -5.20
C LYS A 143 -9.08 1.11 -5.44
N SER A 144 -7.85 1.04 -4.92
CA SER A 144 -7.00 -0.15 -5.01
C SER A 144 -7.61 -1.35 -4.31
N VAL A 145 -8.19 -1.18 -3.13
CA VAL A 145 -8.90 -2.25 -2.42
C VAL A 145 -10.13 -2.73 -3.20
N TYR A 146 -10.92 -1.81 -3.74
CA TYR A 146 -12.10 -2.18 -4.54
C TYR A 146 -11.73 -2.85 -5.87
N SER A 147 -10.58 -2.55 -6.46
CA SER A 147 -10.13 -3.22 -7.68
C SER A 147 -9.80 -4.70 -7.50
N LEU A 148 -9.61 -5.15 -6.25
CA LEU A 148 -9.44 -6.56 -5.91
C LEU A 148 -10.75 -7.35 -5.91
N LEU A 149 -11.91 -6.67 -5.89
CA LEU A 149 -13.22 -7.34 -5.93
C LEU A 149 -13.47 -7.92 -7.32
N LYS A 150 -13.79 -9.20 -7.35
CA LYS A 150 -14.23 -9.87 -8.59
C LYS A 150 -15.73 -9.65 -8.77
N PRO A 151 -16.20 -9.23 -9.96
CA PRO A 151 -17.63 -9.09 -10.21
C PRO A 151 -18.32 -10.44 -10.08
N ARG A 152 -19.40 -10.51 -9.31
CA ARG A 152 -20.24 -11.69 -9.19
C ARG A 152 -21.14 -11.81 -10.43
N LYS A 153 -21.21 -12.99 -11.04
CA LYS A 153 -22.10 -13.28 -12.19
C LYS A 153 -23.59 -13.25 -11.83
N ARG A 154 -23.95 -13.40 -10.55
CA ARG A 154 -25.31 -13.40 -10.03
C ARG A 154 -25.44 -12.43 -8.88
N LYS A 155 -26.42 -11.54 -8.92
CA LYS A 155 -26.82 -10.76 -7.75
C LYS A 155 -27.38 -11.75 -6.73
N SER A 156 -26.86 -11.76 -5.49
CA SER A 156 -27.51 -12.45 -4.38
C SER A 156 -28.56 -11.52 -3.82
N ASP A 157 -29.75 -12.03 -3.53
CA ASP A 157 -30.79 -11.30 -2.81
C ASP A 157 -30.47 -11.18 -1.30
N GLU A 158 -29.34 -11.73 -0.86
CA GLU A 158 -28.84 -11.54 0.50
C GLU A 158 -28.48 -10.08 0.73
N VAL A 159 -29.32 -9.42 1.50
CA VAL A 159 -28.99 -8.13 2.10
C VAL A 159 -27.77 -8.36 3.00
N ILE A 160 -26.64 -7.71 2.68
CA ILE A 160 -25.48 -7.70 3.54
C ILE A 160 -25.88 -6.93 4.80
N SER A 161 -26.40 -7.64 5.80
CA SER A 161 -26.88 -7.08 7.06
C SER A 161 -25.75 -6.54 7.96
N HIS A 162 -24.49 -6.72 7.56
CA HIS A 162 -23.37 -6.11 8.23
C HIS A 162 -22.89 -4.89 7.47
N PRO A 163 -23.09 -3.67 7.98
CA PRO A 163 -22.36 -2.52 7.51
C PRO A 163 -20.88 -2.91 7.59
N CYS A 164 -20.24 -2.83 6.44
CA CYS A 164 -18.85 -3.18 6.26
C CYS A 164 -18.05 -2.67 7.47
N ARG A 165 -17.50 -3.56 8.30
CA ARG A 165 -16.60 -3.16 9.41
C ARG A 165 -15.42 -2.31 8.92
N MET A 166 -15.17 -2.32 7.62
CA MET A 166 -14.25 -1.42 6.95
C MET A 166 -14.62 0.07 7.13
N THR A 167 -15.91 0.44 7.17
CA THR A 167 -16.30 1.84 7.32
C THR A 167 -16.13 2.35 8.75
N ALA A 168 -16.35 1.51 9.76
CA ALA A 168 -16.18 1.87 11.16
C ALA A 168 -14.71 2.08 11.55
N SER A 169 -13.77 1.37 10.90
CA SER A 169 -12.32 1.57 11.12
C SER A 169 -11.77 2.83 10.46
N PHE A 170 -12.48 3.41 9.50
CA PHE A 170 -12.05 4.58 8.77
C PHE A 170 -12.49 5.91 9.39
N THR A 171 -13.48 5.87 10.30
CA THR A 171 -14.04 7.07 10.93
C THR A 171 -13.51 7.34 12.34
N ALA A 172 -12.77 6.40 12.93
CA ALA A 172 -12.22 6.56 14.27
C ALA A 172 -10.70 6.81 14.25
N CYS A 173 -10.31 7.92 13.64
CA CYS A 173 -9.04 8.64 13.90
C CYS A 173 -9.18 10.06 13.37
#